data_22c5e8891031e9d993d0946db242301b
#
_entry.id   22c5e8891031e9d993d0946db242301b
#
_cell.length_a   1.000
_cell.length_b   1.000
_cell.length_c   1.000
_cell.angle_alpha   90.00
_cell.angle_beta   90.00
_cell.angle_gamma   90.00
#
_symmetry.space_group_name_H-M   'P 1'
#
loop_
_entity.id
_entity.type
_entity.pdbx_description
1 polymer ?
#
loop_
_entity_poly.entity_id
_entity_poly.type
_entity_poly.pdbx_seq_one_letter_code
_entity_poly.pdbx_strand_id
1 'polypeptide(L)'
;MSDQTVKLADVVAVLDAAYPPRLAENWDSVGLVCGDPSDRVRKVMYTVDATADVVDEALEWGADLLVAHHPLLLRGVDTVAANTPKGALIHRLVKAGCALFTAHTNADSADPGVSDALAAVLGVSVSRPIEPIEAPAVDKWVVLVPKSHSSAVRSALFGAGAGAIGNYRECSWTVEGMGQFRPEVGADPAIGAVGTLEQVSEDRIEVVAPASARQTVLAALTAVHPYEEPAFDIFEEARLPTSTGLGRIGTLASPTTLREFSERVRRALPDTAWGVRTAGDPDTVVQTVALCGGAGDSFLDAVRASGVDVYLTSDLRHHPVDEHLRSGGPAVIDVAHWASEYPWCEQARSIVDAAFAETAGWGSCVSSTRTDPWTLGAATTASD
;
A
#
# COMPACT_ATOMS: atom_id res chain seq x y z
N MET A 1 37.20 3.30 0.44
CA MET A 1 35.79 3.14 0.78
C MET A 1 35.35 4.50 1.33
N SER A 2 34.46 5.22 0.66
CA SER A 2 33.96 6.50 1.13
C SER A 2 33.19 6.25 2.44
N ASP A 3 33.54 6.98 3.49
CA ASP A 3 32.83 7.03 4.78
C ASP A 3 31.47 7.72 4.52
N GLN A 4 30.56 7.03 3.84
CA GLN A 4 29.26 7.56 3.44
C GLN A 4 28.38 7.55 4.69
N THR A 5 28.17 8.73 5.24
CA THR A 5 27.30 8.93 6.42
C THR A 5 25.85 8.78 6.00
N VAL A 6 25.15 7.77 6.51
CA VAL A 6 23.70 7.59 6.31
C VAL A 6 22.97 8.61 7.17
N LYS A 7 22.06 9.37 6.58
CA LYS A 7 21.18 10.31 7.26
C LYS A 7 19.81 9.72 7.52
N LEU A 8 19.09 10.27 8.49
CA LEU A 8 17.71 9.89 8.76
C LEU A 8 16.84 10.03 7.52
N ALA A 9 17.02 11.08 6.72
CA ALA A 9 16.33 11.28 5.44
C ALA A 9 16.55 10.13 4.46
N ASP A 10 17.74 9.52 4.43
CA ASP A 10 18.06 8.41 3.52
C ASP A 10 17.30 7.14 3.94
N VAL A 11 17.21 6.87 5.25
CA VAL A 11 16.45 5.73 5.79
C VAL A 11 14.95 5.93 5.59
N VAL A 12 14.45 7.15 5.85
CA VAL A 12 13.04 7.51 5.60
C VAL A 12 12.70 7.32 4.12
N ALA A 13 13.58 7.71 3.20
CA ALA A 13 13.35 7.53 1.76
C ALA A 13 13.22 6.05 1.36
N VAL A 14 14.00 5.14 1.99
CA VAL A 14 13.87 3.69 1.77
C VAL A 14 12.54 3.17 2.33
N LEU A 15 12.17 3.60 3.54
CA LEU A 15 10.89 3.22 4.15
C LEU A 15 9.68 3.74 3.36
N ASP A 16 9.71 5.00 2.89
CA ASP A 16 8.66 5.60 2.07
C ASP A 16 8.56 4.95 0.67
N ALA A 17 9.68 4.45 0.14
CA ALA A 17 9.67 3.69 -1.10
C ALA A 17 9.03 2.30 -0.93
N ALA A 18 9.30 1.62 0.20
CA ALA A 18 8.74 0.33 0.54
C ALA A 18 7.26 0.45 0.98
N TYR A 19 6.95 1.45 1.78
CA TYR A 19 5.64 1.71 2.37
C TYR A 19 5.15 3.12 2.00
N PRO A 20 4.76 3.36 0.74
CA PRO A 20 4.44 4.71 0.27
C PRO A 20 3.33 5.38 1.08
N PRO A 21 3.51 6.61 1.57
CA PRO A 21 2.50 7.32 2.38
C PRO A 21 1.12 7.42 1.70
N ARG A 22 1.06 7.43 0.37
CA ARG A 22 -0.20 7.43 -0.41
C ARG A 22 -1.05 6.18 -0.24
N LEU A 23 -0.49 5.10 0.32
CA LEU A 23 -1.21 3.85 0.61
C LEU A 23 -1.87 3.87 2.00
N ALA A 24 -1.58 4.87 2.82
CA ALA A 24 -2.19 5.02 4.13
C ALA A 24 -3.67 5.38 4.03
N GLU A 25 -4.46 4.86 4.96
CA GLU A 25 -5.85 5.26 5.13
C GLU A 25 -5.96 6.74 5.50
N ASN A 26 -7.04 7.39 5.09
CA ASN A 26 -7.23 8.84 5.27
C ASN A 26 -7.25 9.31 6.75
N TRP A 27 -7.55 8.40 7.67
CA TRP A 27 -7.61 8.67 9.11
C TRP A 27 -6.29 8.40 9.83
N ASP A 28 -5.30 7.85 9.13
CA ASP A 28 -4.05 7.35 9.69
C ASP A 28 -2.99 8.46 9.84
N SER A 29 -1.90 8.14 10.56
CA SER A 29 -0.77 9.04 10.80
C SER A 29 0.54 8.26 10.65
N VAL A 30 1.16 8.36 9.50
CA VAL A 30 2.37 7.63 9.12
C VAL A 30 3.55 8.57 8.82
N GLY A 31 4.76 8.03 8.77
CA GLY A 31 5.98 8.77 8.46
C GLY A 31 6.80 9.16 9.69
N LEU A 32 7.67 10.15 9.55
CA LEU A 32 8.56 10.61 10.61
C LEU A 32 7.76 11.36 11.68
N VAL A 33 7.74 10.81 12.91
CA VAL A 33 6.99 11.36 14.05
C VAL A 33 7.83 12.38 14.81
N CYS A 34 9.14 12.11 15.04
CA CYS A 34 10.11 13.03 15.60
C CYS A 34 11.52 12.64 15.16
N GLY A 35 12.44 13.63 15.13
CA GLY A 35 13.82 13.50 14.69
C GLY A 35 14.16 14.56 13.65
N ASP A 36 15.46 14.83 13.45
CA ASP A 36 15.94 15.74 12.41
C ASP A 36 16.38 14.93 11.18
N PRO A 37 15.80 15.14 9.98
CA PRO A 37 16.18 14.42 8.76
C PRO A 37 17.67 14.48 8.41
N SER A 38 18.41 15.48 8.94
CA SER A 38 19.85 15.62 8.74
C SER A 38 20.70 14.80 9.70
N ASP A 39 20.11 14.26 10.77
CA ASP A 39 20.83 13.47 11.77
C ASP A 39 21.42 12.20 11.17
N ARG A 40 22.56 11.76 11.72
CA ARG A 40 23.23 10.53 11.34
C ARG A 40 22.52 9.33 11.96
N VAL A 41 22.25 8.32 11.15
CA VAL A 41 21.69 7.04 11.59
C VAL A 41 22.70 5.92 11.38
N ARG A 42 22.90 5.09 12.40
CA ARG A 42 23.70 3.87 12.38
C ARG A 42 22.97 2.67 12.96
N LYS A 43 22.08 2.91 13.90
CA LYS A 43 21.36 1.85 14.61
C LYS A 43 19.87 2.06 14.52
N VAL A 44 19.19 1.07 13.95
CA VAL A 44 17.74 1.08 13.75
C VAL A 44 17.08 -0.09 14.46
N MET A 45 16.09 0.19 15.30
CA MET A 45 15.28 -0.83 15.96
C MET A 45 13.87 -0.85 15.40
N TYR A 46 13.31 -2.04 15.23
CA TYR A 46 11.96 -2.25 14.69
C TYR A 46 11.05 -2.85 15.75
N THR A 47 9.79 -2.41 15.77
CA THR A 47 8.79 -2.86 16.75
C THR A 47 7.37 -2.75 16.18
N VAL A 48 6.42 -3.43 16.80
CA VAL A 48 4.99 -3.19 16.52
C VAL A 48 4.54 -1.90 17.22
N ASP A 49 4.78 -1.76 18.53
CA ASP A 49 4.33 -0.62 19.33
C ASP A 49 5.49 0.14 19.96
N ALA A 50 5.40 1.48 19.96
CA ALA A 50 6.34 2.35 20.66
C ALA A 50 5.91 2.54 22.14
N THR A 51 6.00 1.46 22.96
CA THR A 51 5.70 1.53 24.39
C THR A 51 6.86 2.09 25.23
N ALA A 52 6.64 2.32 26.51
CA ALA A 52 7.71 2.79 27.42
C ALA A 52 8.87 1.80 27.49
N ASP A 53 8.59 0.52 27.58
CA ASP A 53 9.59 -0.55 27.71
C ASP A 53 10.39 -0.71 26.40
N VAL A 54 9.73 -0.59 25.23
CA VAL A 54 10.42 -0.59 23.93
C VAL A 54 11.31 0.65 23.77
N VAL A 55 10.86 1.82 24.22
CA VAL A 55 11.70 3.02 24.21
C VAL A 55 12.89 2.86 25.15
N ASP A 56 12.73 2.23 26.31
CA ASP A 56 13.86 1.89 27.21
C ASP A 56 14.84 0.95 26.49
N GLU A 57 14.39 -0.14 25.90
CA GLU A 57 15.20 -1.09 25.14
C GLU A 57 15.96 -0.38 24.00
N ALA A 58 15.28 0.47 23.23
CA ALA A 58 15.90 1.20 22.13
C ALA A 58 17.00 2.14 22.58
N LEU A 59 16.75 2.90 23.65
CA LEU A 59 17.73 3.85 24.20
C LEU A 59 18.91 3.16 24.87
N GLU A 60 18.69 2.05 25.58
CA GLU A 60 19.75 1.24 26.18
C GLU A 60 20.64 0.60 25.10
N TRP A 61 20.05 0.14 24.01
CA TRP A 61 20.80 -0.38 22.85
C TRP A 61 21.52 0.73 22.08
N GLY A 62 21.10 1.99 22.25
CA GLY A 62 21.63 3.18 21.57
C GLY A 62 21.13 3.30 20.14
N ALA A 63 19.84 3.07 19.92
CA ALA A 63 19.18 3.28 18.64
C ALA A 63 19.17 4.77 18.26
N ASP A 64 19.48 5.06 16.99
CA ASP A 64 19.33 6.40 16.39
C ASP A 64 17.91 6.56 15.80
N LEU A 65 17.26 5.46 15.45
CA LEU A 65 15.90 5.41 14.91
C LEU A 65 15.12 4.21 15.45
N LEU A 66 13.91 4.48 15.93
CA LEU A 66 12.88 3.47 16.23
C LEU A 66 11.84 3.50 15.12
N VAL A 67 11.65 2.37 14.42
CA VAL A 67 10.59 2.16 13.43
C VAL A 67 9.48 1.36 14.07
N ALA A 68 8.31 1.94 14.20
CA ALA A 68 7.14 1.31 14.78
C ALA A 68 6.05 1.09 13.73
N HIS A 69 5.31 -0.01 13.85
CA HIS A 69 4.12 -0.22 13.03
C HIS A 69 2.99 0.69 13.49
N HIS A 70 2.62 0.62 14.75
CA HIS A 70 1.53 1.42 15.29
C HIS A 70 1.93 2.88 15.56
N PRO A 71 1.09 3.86 15.16
CA PRO A 71 1.37 5.26 15.38
C PRO A 71 1.21 5.63 16.86
N LEU A 72 2.29 6.14 17.47
CA LEU A 72 2.23 6.71 18.83
C LEU A 72 1.23 7.87 18.89
N LEU A 73 1.17 8.69 17.82
CA LEU A 73 0.31 9.86 17.71
C LEU A 73 -0.68 9.69 16.54
N LEU A 74 -1.64 8.76 16.67
CA LEU A 74 -2.65 8.49 15.63
C LEU A 74 -3.58 9.68 15.38
N ARG A 75 -3.87 10.47 16.40
CA ARG A 75 -4.70 11.68 16.29
C ARG A 75 -3.83 12.91 16.47
N GLY A 76 -4.20 14.01 15.83
CA GLY A 76 -3.55 15.29 16.02
C GLY A 76 -3.45 15.65 17.51
N VAL A 77 -2.31 16.20 17.92
CA VAL A 77 -2.03 16.60 19.31
C VAL A 77 -1.72 18.09 19.37
N ASP A 78 -2.27 18.77 20.37
CA ASP A 78 -1.98 20.19 20.62
C ASP A 78 -0.77 20.36 21.56
N THR A 79 -0.34 19.27 22.21
CA THR A 79 0.79 19.29 23.14
C THR A 79 1.49 17.95 23.20
N VAL A 80 2.81 17.99 23.36
CA VAL A 80 3.66 16.81 23.66
C VAL A 80 4.33 16.96 25.02
N ALA A 81 3.66 17.62 25.97
CA ALA A 81 4.21 17.84 27.32
C ALA A 81 4.54 16.53 28.02
N ALA A 82 5.70 16.47 28.70
CA ALA A 82 6.23 15.24 29.33
C ALA A 82 5.41 14.73 30.53
N ASN A 83 4.37 15.45 30.94
CA ASN A 83 3.42 15.02 31.96
C ASN A 83 2.27 14.14 31.41
N THR A 84 2.27 13.87 30.10
CA THR A 84 1.36 12.90 29.47
C THR A 84 2.15 11.65 29.05
N PRO A 85 1.53 10.45 29.05
CA PRO A 85 2.24 9.22 28.67
C PRO A 85 2.94 9.31 27.31
N LYS A 86 2.24 9.74 26.26
CA LYS A 86 2.80 9.87 24.90
C LYS A 86 3.83 11.00 24.80
N GLY A 87 3.57 12.15 25.45
CA GLY A 87 4.51 13.26 25.50
C GLY A 87 5.81 12.88 26.20
N ALA A 88 5.76 12.10 27.28
CA ALA A 88 6.94 11.61 27.97
C ALA A 88 7.85 10.78 27.04
N LEU A 89 7.26 9.91 26.20
CA LEU A 89 8.02 9.11 25.23
C LEU A 89 8.67 9.98 24.17
N ILE A 90 7.95 10.93 23.59
CA ILE A 90 8.51 11.90 22.62
C ILE A 90 9.67 12.68 23.25
N HIS A 91 9.51 13.17 24.48
CA HIS A 91 10.60 13.88 25.18
C HIS A 91 11.84 13.03 25.41
N ARG A 92 11.65 11.75 25.74
CA ARG A 92 12.78 10.81 25.96
C ARG A 92 13.52 10.55 24.65
N LEU A 93 12.80 10.25 23.58
CA LEU A 93 13.37 10.02 22.25
C LEU A 93 14.15 11.25 21.75
N VAL A 94 13.53 12.42 21.74
CA VAL A 94 14.17 13.67 21.29
C VAL A 94 15.41 14.02 22.11
N LYS A 95 15.36 13.89 23.45
CA LYS A 95 16.52 14.17 24.32
C LYS A 95 17.68 13.19 24.11
N ALA A 96 17.38 11.97 23.71
CA ALA A 96 18.37 10.94 23.44
C ALA A 96 18.92 11.00 22.00
N GLY A 97 18.35 11.85 21.12
CA GLY A 97 18.69 11.89 19.71
C GLY A 97 18.21 10.67 18.93
N CYS A 98 17.17 9.97 19.41
CA CYS A 98 16.54 8.83 18.74
C CYS A 98 15.28 9.31 18.02
N ALA A 99 15.22 9.13 16.72
CA ALA A 99 14.06 9.42 15.90
C ALA A 99 12.97 8.34 16.06
N LEU A 100 11.72 8.68 15.74
CA LEU A 100 10.60 7.75 15.65
C LEU A 100 9.95 7.86 14.27
N PHE A 101 9.81 6.73 13.59
CA PHE A 101 9.10 6.61 12.31
C PHE A 101 7.97 5.59 12.46
N THR A 102 6.84 5.85 11.79
CA THR A 102 5.68 4.96 11.77
C THR A 102 5.34 4.54 10.36
N ALA A 103 5.15 3.23 10.15
CA ALA A 103 4.57 2.64 8.94
C ALA A 103 3.42 1.72 9.36
N HIS A 104 2.19 2.18 9.20
CA HIS A 104 0.97 1.55 9.69
C HIS A 104 0.12 1.06 8.50
N THR A 105 -1.04 1.65 8.23
CA THR A 105 -1.90 1.18 7.14
C THR A 105 -1.27 1.27 5.75
N ASN A 106 -0.28 2.13 5.55
CA ASN A 106 0.55 2.13 4.35
C ASN A 106 1.41 0.86 4.23
N ALA A 107 1.90 0.31 5.36
CA ALA A 107 2.60 -0.97 5.39
C ALA A 107 1.65 -2.16 5.25
N ASP A 108 0.40 -2.06 5.79
CA ASP A 108 -0.64 -3.08 5.58
C ASP A 108 -0.99 -3.23 4.10
N SER A 109 -1.06 -2.10 3.39
CA SER A 109 -1.45 -2.03 1.99
C SER A 109 -0.31 -2.28 1.00
N ALA A 110 0.95 -2.16 1.42
CA ALA A 110 2.12 -2.30 0.56
C ALA A 110 2.29 -3.73 -0.01
N ASP A 111 3.14 -3.85 -1.04
CA ASP A 111 3.58 -5.11 -1.61
C ASP A 111 5.11 -5.10 -1.77
N PRO A 112 5.87 -5.84 -0.90
CA PRO A 112 5.37 -6.65 0.23
C PRO A 112 4.96 -5.79 1.44
N GLY A 113 3.94 -6.22 2.18
CA GLY A 113 3.41 -5.56 3.36
C GLY A 113 3.30 -6.48 4.58
N VAL A 114 2.56 -6.03 5.61
CA VAL A 114 2.39 -6.75 6.89
C VAL A 114 1.82 -8.14 6.67
N SER A 115 0.78 -8.26 5.85
CA SER A 115 0.14 -9.54 5.56
C SER A 115 1.01 -10.45 4.69
N ASP A 116 1.97 -9.92 3.91
CA ASP A 116 2.96 -10.73 3.19
C ASP A 116 3.98 -11.34 4.16
N ALA A 117 4.43 -10.58 5.17
CA ALA A 117 5.31 -11.10 6.21
C ALA A 117 4.63 -12.22 7.01
N LEU A 118 3.36 -12.04 7.37
CA LEU A 118 2.55 -13.06 8.02
C LEU A 118 2.41 -14.31 7.13
N ALA A 119 2.11 -14.14 5.84
CA ALA A 119 2.00 -15.24 4.88
C ALA A 119 3.31 -16.04 4.78
N ALA A 120 4.44 -15.34 4.73
CA ALA A 120 5.76 -15.95 4.59
C ALA A 120 6.09 -16.89 5.77
N VAL A 121 5.87 -16.46 7.01
CA VAL A 121 6.14 -17.30 8.19
C VAL A 121 5.18 -18.50 8.30
N LEU A 122 4.00 -18.40 7.69
CA LEU A 122 3.01 -19.48 7.62
C LEU A 122 3.19 -20.42 6.42
N GLY A 123 4.10 -20.09 5.50
CA GLY A 123 4.31 -20.87 4.28
C GLY A 123 3.16 -20.76 3.27
N VAL A 124 2.48 -19.62 3.23
CA VAL A 124 1.43 -19.29 2.27
C VAL A 124 2.03 -18.53 1.09
N SER A 125 1.83 -19.04 -0.12
CA SER A 125 2.21 -18.34 -1.36
C SER A 125 1.10 -17.36 -1.74
N VAL A 126 1.40 -16.07 -1.63
CA VAL A 126 0.45 -14.99 -1.89
C VAL A 126 0.11 -14.89 -3.38
N SER A 127 -1.15 -14.63 -3.71
CA SER A 127 -1.65 -14.43 -5.06
C SER A 127 -2.23 -13.03 -5.30
N ARG A 128 -2.92 -12.46 -4.34
CA ARG A 128 -3.56 -11.13 -4.42
C ARG A 128 -3.96 -10.60 -3.06
N PRO A 129 -4.24 -9.29 -2.93
CA PRO A 129 -4.92 -8.74 -1.74
C PRO A 129 -6.34 -9.27 -1.57
N ILE A 130 -6.87 -9.22 -0.33
CA ILE A 130 -8.32 -9.40 -0.06
C ILE A 130 -9.07 -8.23 -0.69
N GLU A 131 -8.67 -7.01 -0.36
CA GLU A 131 -9.18 -5.76 -0.94
C GLU A 131 -8.07 -5.03 -1.69
N PRO A 132 -7.94 -5.25 -3.02
CA PRO A 132 -6.93 -4.58 -3.81
C PRO A 132 -7.25 -3.09 -3.99
N ILE A 133 -6.21 -2.27 -3.99
CA ILE A 133 -6.31 -0.88 -4.43
C ILE A 133 -6.38 -0.88 -5.96
N GLU A 134 -7.35 -0.15 -6.50
CA GLU A 134 -7.44 0.05 -7.93
C GLU A 134 -6.32 0.94 -8.48
N ALA A 135 -5.88 0.65 -9.70
CA ALA A 135 -4.95 1.51 -10.40
C ALA A 135 -5.52 2.95 -10.55
N PRO A 136 -4.67 3.98 -10.55
CA PRO A 136 -5.12 5.34 -10.81
C PRO A 136 -5.92 5.43 -12.11
N ALA A 137 -6.95 6.29 -12.14
CA ALA A 137 -7.76 6.50 -13.33
C ALA A 137 -6.93 7.09 -14.47
N VAL A 138 -7.04 6.47 -15.63
CA VAL A 138 -6.34 6.85 -16.86
C VAL A 138 -7.37 7.10 -17.96
N ASP A 139 -7.19 8.19 -18.70
CA ASP A 139 -7.97 8.53 -19.89
C ASP A 139 -7.23 8.12 -21.16
N LYS A 140 -7.91 7.48 -22.06
CA LYS A 140 -7.50 7.30 -23.46
C LYS A 140 -8.04 8.46 -24.29
N TRP A 141 -7.14 9.25 -24.83
CA TRP A 141 -7.46 10.35 -25.74
C TRP A 141 -7.32 9.89 -27.18
N VAL A 142 -8.30 10.23 -27.98
CA VAL A 142 -8.28 10.09 -29.43
C VAL A 142 -8.47 11.48 -30.04
N VAL A 143 -7.51 11.92 -30.84
CA VAL A 143 -7.54 13.26 -31.46
C VAL A 143 -7.43 13.10 -32.96
N LEU A 144 -8.33 13.71 -33.70
CA LEU A 144 -8.30 13.77 -35.17
C LEU A 144 -7.77 15.15 -35.59
N VAL A 145 -6.66 15.18 -36.31
CA VAL A 145 -5.96 16.42 -36.62
C VAL A 145 -5.41 16.41 -38.06
N PRO A 146 -5.48 17.51 -38.82
CA PRO A 146 -4.82 17.60 -40.11
C PRO A 146 -3.35 17.20 -40.01
N LYS A 147 -2.89 16.37 -40.93
CA LYS A 147 -1.54 15.78 -40.93
C LYS A 147 -0.43 16.82 -40.76
N SER A 148 -0.61 18.02 -41.31
CA SER A 148 0.33 19.15 -41.17
C SER A 148 0.50 19.67 -39.74
N HIS A 149 -0.44 19.40 -38.84
CA HIS A 149 -0.44 19.85 -37.43
C HIS A 149 -0.20 18.72 -36.43
N SER A 150 -0.12 17.49 -36.91
CA SER A 150 0.00 16.26 -36.04
C SER A 150 1.17 16.34 -35.05
N SER A 151 2.34 16.80 -35.52
CA SER A 151 3.52 16.92 -34.64
C SER A 151 3.35 17.94 -33.52
N ALA A 152 2.75 19.12 -33.88
CA ALA A 152 2.53 20.18 -32.89
C ALA A 152 1.52 19.76 -31.81
N VAL A 153 0.42 19.11 -32.23
CA VAL A 153 -0.60 18.59 -31.30
C VAL A 153 -0.01 17.52 -30.38
N ARG A 154 0.74 16.53 -30.90
CA ARG A 154 1.41 15.54 -30.05
C ARG A 154 2.33 16.18 -29.02
N SER A 155 3.17 17.12 -29.45
CA SER A 155 4.10 17.80 -28.52
C SER A 155 3.36 18.55 -27.42
N ALA A 156 2.24 19.19 -27.74
CA ALA A 156 1.41 19.87 -26.73
C ALA A 156 0.77 18.90 -25.73
N LEU A 157 0.24 17.77 -26.24
CA LEU A 157 -0.33 16.72 -25.37
C LEU A 157 0.74 16.15 -24.41
N PHE A 158 1.95 15.87 -24.91
CA PHE A 158 3.07 15.39 -24.08
C PHE A 158 3.51 16.43 -23.05
N GLY A 159 3.61 17.70 -23.45
CA GLY A 159 3.91 18.80 -22.53
C GLY A 159 2.85 18.99 -21.43
N ALA A 160 1.62 18.58 -21.68
CA ALA A 160 0.52 18.58 -20.71
C ALA A 160 0.45 17.31 -19.83
N GLY A 161 1.40 16.38 -19.97
CA GLY A 161 1.51 15.17 -19.16
C GLY A 161 0.87 13.91 -19.76
N ALA A 162 0.41 13.95 -21.02
CA ALA A 162 -0.02 12.75 -21.72
C ALA A 162 1.18 11.91 -22.21
N GLY A 163 0.92 10.64 -22.59
CA GLY A 163 1.91 9.77 -23.19
C GLY A 163 2.92 9.15 -22.21
N ALA A 164 2.61 9.09 -20.92
CA ALA A 164 3.42 8.38 -19.93
C ALA A 164 2.87 6.97 -19.68
N ILE A 165 3.68 5.93 -19.91
CA ILE A 165 3.35 4.53 -19.62
C ILE A 165 4.55 3.91 -18.88
N GLY A 166 4.43 3.66 -17.60
CA GLY A 166 5.52 3.19 -16.76
C GLY A 166 6.74 4.12 -16.88
N ASN A 167 7.89 3.56 -17.27
CA ASN A 167 9.14 4.30 -17.48
C ASN A 167 9.29 4.89 -18.90
N TYR A 168 8.26 4.77 -19.74
CA TYR A 168 8.27 5.34 -21.09
C TYR A 168 7.53 6.67 -21.13
N ARG A 169 8.01 7.57 -22.00
CA ARG A 169 7.43 8.90 -22.22
C ARG A 169 7.15 9.08 -23.69
N GLU A 170 6.28 10.05 -24.02
CA GLU A 170 5.89 10.38 -25.39
C GLU A 170 5.26 9.19 -26.15
N CYS A 171 4.63 8.26 -25.40
CA CYS A 171 3.94 7.13 -25.98
C CYS A 171 2.68 7.62 -26.71
N SER A 172 2.62 7.34 -28.00
CA SER A 172 1.44 7.60 -28.83
C SER A 172 1.32 6.58 -29.93
N TRP A 173 0.12 6.41 -30.44
CA TRP A 173 -0.14 5.66 -31.66
C TRP A 173 -0.82 6.58 -32.67
N THR A 174 -0.45 6.48 -33.94
CA THR A 174 -0.99 7.35 -34.99
C THR A 174 -1.31 6.54 -36.24
N VAL A 175 -2.48 6.78 -36.82
CA VAL A 175 -2.90 6.25 -38.11
C VAL A 175 -3.47 7.35 -38.97
N GLU A 176 -3.12 7.33 -40.27
CA GLU A 176 -3.66 8.24 -41.25
C GLU A 176 -5.05 7.81 -41.70
N GLY A 177 -5.96 8.77 -41.82
CA GLY A 177 -7.32 8.57 -42.28
C GLY A 177 -7.82 9.76 -43.12
N MET A 178 -9.09 9.67 -43.52
CA MET A 178 -9.78 10.74 -44.26
C MET A 178 -10.91 11.29 -43.40
N GLY A 179 -10.76 12.52 -42.88
CA GLY A 179 -11.82 13.27 -42.24
C GLY A 179 -12.75 13.90 -43.26
N GLN A 180 -14.04 14.04 -42.93
CA GLN A 180 -15.02 14.71 -43.77
C GLN A 180 -15.93 15.58 -42.92
N PHE A 181 -16.13 16.84 -43.38
CA PHE A 181 -17.04 17.78 -42.71
C PHE A 181 -17.60 18.81 -43.71
N ARG A 182 -18.68 19.48 -43.32
CA ARG A 182 -19.26 20.60 -44.08
C ARG A 182 -19.45 21.78 -43.12
N PRO A 183 -18.70 22.87 -43.27
CA PRO A 183 -18.96 24.07 -42.48
C PRO A 183 -20.33 24.66 -42.76
N GLU A 184 -21.09 24.98 -41.73
CA GLU A 184 -22.40 25.62 -41.82
C GLU A 184 -22.28 27.15 -41.65
N VAL A 185 -23.40 27.88 -41.85
CA VAL A 185 -23.42 29.34 -41.66
C VAL A 185 -23.15 29.68 -40.21
N GLY A 186 -22.09 30.48 -39.95
CA GLY A 186 -21.62 30.87 -38.62
C GLY A 186 -20.30 30.21 -38.22
N ALA A 187 -19.81 29.21 -38.96
CA ALA A 187 -18.49 28.63 -38.75
C ALA A 187 -17.38 29.51 -39.36
N ASP A 188 -16.20 29.53 -38.73
CA ASP A 188 -14.95 30.11 -39.22
C ASP A 188 -13.92 29.00 -39.51
N PRO A 189 -14.10 28.24 -40.61
CA PRO A 189 -13.32 27.05 -40.86
C PRO A 189 -11.87 27.36 -41.20
N ALA A 190 -10.91 26.74 -40.49
CA ALA A 190 -9.48 26.79 -40.83
C ALA A 190 -9.15 26.11 -42.17
N ILE A 191 -10.00 25.17 -42.62
CA ILE A 191 -9.89 24.47 -43.92
C ILE A 191 -11.27 24.41 -44.55
N GLY A 192 -11.36 24.71 -45.86
CA GLY A 192 -12.58 24.64 -46.65
C GLY A 192 -13.42 25.91 -46.61
N ALA A 193 -14.66 25.85 -47.15
CA ALA A 193 -15.58 26.97 -47.26
C ALA A 193 -16.99 26.60 -46.78
N VAL A 194 -17.71 27.59 -46.23
CA VAL A 194 -19.09 27.41 -45.74
C VAL A 194 -19.98 26.82 -46.87
N GLY A 195 -20.73 25.78 -46.56
CA GLY A 195 -21.63 25.07 -47.49
C GLY A 195 -20.95 24.00 -48.35
N THR A 196 -19.62 23.93 -48.41
CA THR A 196 -18.87 22.95 -49.21
C THR A 196 -18.52 21.72 -48.38
N LEU A 197 -18.67 20.53 -48.99
CA LEU A 197 -18.22 19.28 -48.35
C LEU A 197 -16.72 19.13 -48.55
N GLU A 198 -15.99 19.12 -47.44
CA GLU A 198 -14.53 19.00 -47.44
C GLU A 198 -14.11 17.58 -47.06
N GLN A 199 -13.01 17.11 -47.65
CA GLN A 199 -12.31 15.88 -47.27
C GLN A 199 -10.84 16.21 -47.00
N VAL A 200 -10.37 15.86 -45.80
CA VAL A 200 -9.03 16.23 -45.32
C VAL A 200 -8.28 14.98 -44.89
N SER A 201 -7.00 14.86 -45.31
CA SER A 201 -6.11 13.86 -44.78
C SER A 201 -5.78 14.22 -43.32
N GLU A 202 -6.17 13.38 -42.41
CA GLU A 202 -6.01 13.56 -40.97
C GLU A 202 -5.25 12.40 -40.35
N ASP A 203 -4.49 12.70 -39.31
CA ASP A 203 -3.95 11.70 -38.37
C ASP A 203 -4.94 11.52 -37.23
N ARG A 204 -5.27 10.27 -36.94
CA ARG A 204 -5.87 9.86 -35.66
C ARG A 204 -4.72 9.58 -34.70
N ILE A 205 -4.58 10.43 -33.69
CA ILE A 205 -3.57 10.30 -32.63
C ILE A 205 -4.24 9.69 -31.39
N GLU A 206 -3.63 8.65 -30.84
CA GLU A 206 -4.05 8.06 -29.58
C GLU A 206 -2.95 8.20 -28.53
N VAL A 207 -3.30 8.71 -27.35
CA VAL A 207 -2.42 8.85 -26.19
C VAL A 207 -3.19 8.50 -24.92
N VAL A 208 -2.47 8.16 -23.85
CA VAL A 208 -3.05 8.02 -22.53
C VAL A 208 -2.61 9.18 -21.63
N ALA A 209 -3.46 9.56 -20.69
CA ALA A 209 -3.13 10.58 -19.70
C ALA A 209 -3.77 10.25 -18.35
N PRO A 210 -3.17 10.63 -17.22
CA PRO A 210 -3.86 10.54 -15.93
C PRO A 210 -5.18 11.33 -15.98
N ALA A 211 -6.28 10.77 -15.48
CA ALA A 211 -7.57 11.47 -15.46
C ALA A 211 -7.51 12.80 -14.70
N SER A 212 -6.60 12.92 -13.72
CA SER A 212 -6.32 14.18 -13.02
C SER A 212 -5.74 15.28 -13.90
N ALA A 213 -5.12 14.92 -15.03
CA ALA A 213 -4.55 15.88 -16.01
C ALA A 213 -5.56 16.28 -17.10
N ARG A 214 -6.79 15.75 -17.08
CA ARG A 214 -7.80 15.93 -18.16
C ARG A 214 -7.97 17.38 -18.59
N GLN A 215 -8.12 18.30 -17.63
CA GLN A 215 -8.31 19.72 -17.95
C GLN A 215 -7.06 20.37 -18.57
N THR A 216 -5.87 20.00 -18.10
CA THR A 216 -4.59 20.51 -18.62
C THR A 216 -4.35 20.02 -20.04
N VAL A 217 -4.64 18.73 -20.30
CA VAL A 217 -4.52 18.12 -21.63
C VAL A 217 -5.53 18.75 -22.61
N LEU A 218 -6.78 18.97 -22.18
CA LEU A 218 -7.81 19.63 -22.99
C LEU A 218 -7.41 21.05 -23.34
N ALA A 219 -6.93 21.83 -22.39
CA ALA A 219 -6.48 23.20 -22.64
C ALA A 219 -5.29 23.24 -23.64
N ALA A 220 -4.33 22.31 -23.50
CA ALA A 220 -3.20 22.21 -24.41
C ALA A 220 -3.63 21.81 -25.83
N LEU A 221 -4.57 20.85 -25.95
CA LEU A 221 -5.15 20.46 -27.23
C LEU A 221 -5.82 21.65 -27.92
N THR A 222 -6.74 22.32 -27.23
CA THR A 222 -7.52 23.44 -27.78
C THR A 222 -6.63 24.62 -28.23
N ALA A 223 -5.53 24.87 -27.49
CA ALA A 223 -4.62 25.97 -27.81
C ALA A 223 -3.83 25.78 -29.10
N VAL A 224 -3.60 24.54 -29.56
CA VAL A 224 -2.73 24.23 -30.72
C VAL A 224 -3.47 23.57 -31.88
N HIS A 225 -4.68 23.10 -31.66
CA HIS A 225 -5.47 22.48 -32.73
C HIS A 225 -5.90 23.51 -33.74
N PRO A 226 -5.74 23.27 -35.08
CA PRO A 226 -6.07 24.26 -36.09
C PRO A 226 -7.58 24.51 -36.26
N TYR A 227 -8.42 23.52 -35.91
CA TYR A 227 -9.87 23.66 -36.05
C TYR A 227 -10.46 24.46 -34.90
N GLU A 228 -11.45 25.27 -35.20
CA GLU A 228 -12.29 26.00 -34.24
C GLU A 228 -12.95 25.03 -33.25
N GLU A 229 -13.45 23.90 -33.76
CA GLU A 229 -14.03 22.81 -32.99
C GLU A 229 -13.20 21.52 -33.23
N PRO A 230 -12.22 21.22 -32.40
CA PRO A 230 -11.43 20.01 -32.54
C PRO A 230 -12.28 18.73 -32.36
N ALA A 231 -12.08 17.76 -33.25
CA ALA A 231 -12.69 16.44 -33.09
C ALA A 231 -11.79 15.57 -32.21
N PHE A 232 -12.26 15.22 -31.03
CA PHE A 232 -11.57 14.33 -30.10
C PHE A 232 -12.55 13.55 -29.23
N ASP A 233 -12.09 12.39 -28.73
CA ASP A 233 -12.81 11.57 -27.77
C ASP A 233 -11.93 11.34 -26.54
N ILE A 234 -12.58 11.18 -25.39
CA ILE A 234 -11.95 10.76 -24.14
C ILE A 234 -12.68 9.51 -23.65
N PHE A 235 -11.94 8.41 -23.52
CA PHE A 235 -12.44 7.15 -22.96
C PHE A 235 -11.76 6.91 -21.63
N GLU A 236 -12.53 6.71 -20.57
CA GLU A 236 -11.98 6.26 -19.29
C GLU A 236 -11.62 4.78 -19.41
N GLU A 237 -10.34 4.43 -19.15
CA GLU A 237 -9.90 3.04 -19.17
C GLU A 237 -10.41 2.31 -17.92
N ALA A 238 -10.67 1.01 -18.05
CA ALA A 238 -11.05 0.17 -16.93
C ALA A 238 -9.91 0.14 -15.90
N ARG A 239 -10.22 0.41 -14.64
CA ARG A 239 -9.28 0.31 -13.56
C ARG A 239 -9.05 -1.15 -13.20
N LEU A 240 -7.81 -1.58 -13.27
CA LEU A 240 -7.43 -2.92 -12.87
C LEU A 240 -6.96 -2.92 -11.41
N PRO A 241 -7.24 -4.00 -10.66
CA PRO A 241 -6.71 -4.17 -9.32
C PRO A 241 -5.18 -4.22 -9.37
N THR A 242 -4.52 -3.60 -8.39
CA THR A 242 -3.07 -3.68 -8.22
C THR A 242 -2.68 -4.81 -7.27
N SER A 243 -1.38 -5.03 -7.10
CA SER A 243 -0.84 -5.94 -6.07
C SER A 243 -0.87 -5.34 -4.67
N THR A 244 -1.10 -4.02 -4.54
CA THR A 244 -1.25 -3.32 -3.26
C THR A 244 -2.70 -3.39 -2.78
N GLY A 245 -2.90 -3.35 -1.44
CA GLY A 245 -4.21 -3.42 -0.81
C GLY A 245 -4.17 -4.22 0.49
N LEU A 246 -5.28 -4.25 1.20
CA LEU A 246 -5.37 -4.82 2.54
C LEU A 246 -5.55 -6.35 2.52
N GLY A 247 -4.89 -7.00 3.48
CA GLY A 247 -4.89 -8.46 3.62
C GLY A 247 -4.27 -9.17 2.42
N ARG A 248 -4.21 -10.49 2.48
CA ARG A 248 -3.71 -11.33 1.35
C ARG A 248 -4.53 -12.59 1.21
N ILE A 249 -4.66 -13.07 -0.03
CA ILE A 249 -5.15 -14.40 -0.37
C ILE A 249 -4.00 -15.16 -0.99
N GLY A 250 -3.84 -16.42 -0.59
CA GLY A 250 -2.78 -17.26 -1.10
C GLY A 250 -3.11 -18.76 -0.96
N THR A 251 -2.10 -19.57 -1.23
CA THR A 251 -2.25 -21.03 -1.20
C THR A 251 -1.11 -21.69 -0.42
N LEU A 252 -1.43 -22.78 0.23
CA LEU A 252 -0.44 -23.68 0.83
C LEU A 252 0.18 -24.57 -0.26
N ALA A 253 1.44 -24.93 -0.09
CA ALA A 253 2.13 -25.83 -1.03
C ALA A 253 1.45 -27.22 -1.13
N SER A 254 0.81 -27.65 -0.04
CA SER A 254 0.02 -28.89 0.04
C SER A 254 -1.17 -28.68 0.93
N PRO A 255 -2.32 -29.32 0.64
CA PRO A 255 -3.48 -29.30 1.52
C PRO A 255 -3.14 -29.86 2.89
N THR A 256 -3.80 -29.35 3.93
CA THR A 256 -3.68 -29.81 5.31
C THR A 256 -5.06 -29.76 5.99
N THR A 257 -5.21 -30.26 7.18
CA THR A 257 -6.44 -30.05 7.96
C THR A 257 -6.43 -28.69 8.65
N LEU A 258 -7.61 -28.14 8.98
CA LEU A 258 -7.74 -26.91 9.74
C LEU A 258 -7.01 -27.02 11.10
N ARG A 259 -7.08 -28.19 11.75
CA ARG A 259 -6.36 -28.52 12.98
C ARG A 259 -4.84 -28.37 12.81
N GLU A 260 -4.28 -29.00 11.77
CA GLU A 260 -2.85 -28.95 11.49
C GLU A 260 -2.38 -27.55 11.11
N PHE A 261 -3.20 -26.81 10.35
CA PHE A 261 -2.91 -25.43 9.99
C PHE A 261 -2.95 -24.51 11.22
N SER A 262 -3.93 -24.66 12.11
CA SER A 262 -4.01 -23.93 13.39
C SER A 262 -2.77 -24.20 14.26
N GLU A 263 -2.30 -25.44 14.32
CA GLU A 263 -1.09 -25.80 15.03
C GLU A 263 0.18 -25.23 14.37
N ARG A 264 0.21 -25.12 13.02
CA ARG A 264 1.28 -24.42 12.29
C ARG A 264 1.31 -22.95 12.67
N VAL A 265 0.15 -22.27 12.68
CA VAL A 265 0.01 -20.88 13.12
C VAL A 265 0.57 -20.69 14.53
N ARG A 266 0.17 -21.55 15.47
CA ARG A 266 0.64 -21.50 16.86
C ARG A 266 2.16 -21.62 16.99
N ARG A 267 2.81 -22.42 16.13
CA ARG A 267 4.29 -22.60 16.17
C ARG A 267 5.05 -21.48 15.45
N ALA A 268 4.43 -20.85 14.47
CA ALA A 268 5.08 -19.83 13.65
C ALA A 268 5.05 -18.43 14.26
N LEU A 269 4.02 -18.16 15.07
CA LEU A 269 3.84 -16.85 15.70
C LEU A 269 4.38 -16.84 17.12
N PRO A 270 4.78 -15.66 17.65
CA PRO A 270 5.18 -15.51 19.04
C PRO A 270 4.09 -15.97 20.02
N ASP A 271 4.50 -16.61 21.13
CA ASP A 271 3.58 -17.01 22.18
C ASP A 271 2.96 -15.78 22.88
N THR A 272 1.63 -15.80 23.04
CA THR A 272 0.85 -14.74 23.70
C THR A 272 -0.17 -15.33 24.66
N ALA A 273 -0.67 -14.51 25.60
CA ALA A 273 -1.74 -14.91 26.50
C ALA A 273 -3.06 -15.22 25.77
N TRP A 274 -3.26 -14.63 24.58
CA TRP A 274 -4.42 -14.87 23.74
C TRP A 274 -4.38 -16.24 23.06
N GLY A 275 -3.21 -16.70 22.64
CA GLY A 275 -3.01 -17.94 21.90
C GLY A 275 -3.62 -17.91 20.50
N VAL A 276 -4.06 -19.09 20.03
CA VAL A 276 -4.71 -19.27 18.72
C VAL A 276 -6.10 -19.87 18.97
N ARG A 277 -7.14 -19.21 18.48
CA ARG A 277 -8.51 -19.67 18.56
C ARG A 277 -9.02 -19.96 17.15
N THR A 278 -9.66 -21.11 16.96
CA THR A 278 -10.15 -21.56 15.67
C THR A 278 -11.65 -21.83 15.74
N ALA A 279 -12.38 -21.35 14.75
CA ALA A 279 -13.80 -21.61 14.57
C ALA A 279 -14.03 -22.26 13.20
N GLY A 280 -14.67 -23.43 13.18
CA GLY A 280 -14.91 -24.29 12.02
C GLY A 280 -14.70 -25.76 12.36
N ASP A 281 -14.95 -26.65 11.40
CA ASP A 281 -14.71 -28.08 11.55
C ASP A 281 -13.19 -28.36 11.48
N PRO A 282 -12.57 -28.93 12.53
CA PRO A 282 -11.13 -29.18 12.60
C PRO A 282 -10.59 -30.08 11.47
N ASP A 283 -11.42 -30.90 10.88
CA ASP A 283 -11.06 -31.85 9.83
C ASP A 283 -11.27 -31.30 8.41
N THR A 284 -11.77 -30.05 8.29
CA THR A 284 -11.86 -29.33 7.01
C THR A 284 -10.50 -29.26 6.33
N VAL A 285 -10.47 -29.59 5.04
CA VAL A 285 -9.24 -29.45 4.23
C VAL A 285 -9.00 -27.99 3.93
N VAL A 286 -7.78 -27.51 4.21
CA VAL A 286 -7.31 -26.15 3.97
C VAL A 286 -6.21 -26.18 2.92
N GLN A 287 -6.39 -25.46 1.83
CA GLN A 287 -5.39 -25.19 0.81
C GLN A 287 -5.33 -23.71 0.47
N THR A 288 -6.47 -23.04 0.45
CA THR A 288 -6.58 -21.61 0.17
C THR A 288 -6.78 -20.83 1.48
N VAL A 289 -5.99 -19.81 1.67
CA VAL A 289 -5.92 -19.04 2.92
C VAL A 289 -6.10 -17.56 2.60
N ALA A 290 -7.04 -16.90 3.28
CA ALA A 290 -7.04 -15.45 3.44
C ALA A 290 -6.37 -15.11 4.77
N LEU A 291 -5.62 -14.02 4.82
CA LEU A 291 -4.97 -13.55 6.05
C LEU A 291 -4.85 -12.03 6.07
N CYS A 292 -4.99 -11.48 7.27
CA CYS A 292 -4.83 -10.07 7.55
C CYS A 292 -4.15 -9.92 8.91
N GLY A 293 -2.97 -9.27 8.94
CA GLY A 293 -2.36 -8.85 10.21
C GLY A 293 -3.23 -7.78 10.86
N GLY A 294 -3.27 -7.77 12.20
CA GLY A 294 -4.12 -6.87 12.95
C GLY A 294 -5.61 -7.21 12.89
N ALA A 295 -6.47 -6.21 13.16
CA ALA A 295 -7.92 -6.36 13.21
C ALA A 295 -8.53 -6.49 11.81
N GLY A 296 -9.18 -7.62 11.52
CA GLY A 296 -9.72 -7.93 10.20
C GLY A 296 -11.20 -8.31 10.19
N ASP A 297 -11.99 -7.91 11.17
CA ASP A 297 -13.43 -8.22 11.20
C ASP A 297 -14.21 -7.55 10.04
N SER A 298 -13.72 -6.44 9.50
CA SER A 298 -14.29 -5.76 8.34
C SER A 298 -14.22 -6.56 7.04
N PHE A 299 -13.28 -7.51 6.92
CA PHE A 299 -13.08 -8.30 5.71
C PHE A 299 -13.89 -9.60 5.65
N LEU A 300 -14.66 -9.94 6.68
CA LEU A 300 -15.40 -11.21 6.74
C LEU A 300 -16.31 -11.45 5.53
N ASP A 301 -16.97 -10.41 5.01
CA ASP A 301 -17.81 -10.51 3.81
C ASP A 301 -17.00 -10.70 2.52
N ALA A 302 -15.92 -9.95 2.35
CA ALA A 302 -15.02 -10.08 1.21
C ALA A 302 -14.35 -11.47 1.18
N VAL A 303 -13.94 -11.96 2.34
CA VAL A 303 -13.36 -13.30 2.50
C VAL A 303 -14.39 -14.38 2.16
N ARG A 304 -15.62 -14.27 2.64
CA ARG A 304 -16.70 -15.19 2.27
C ARG A 304 -16.93 -15.22 0.76
N ALA A 305 -16.95 -14.05 0.13
CA ALA A 305 -17.12 -13.95 -1.33
C ALA A 305 -15.93 -14.50 -2.12
N SER A 306 -14.73 -14.57 -1.54
CA SER A 306 -13.53 -15.07 -2.20
C SER A 306 -13.48 -16.60 -2.33
N GLY A 307 -14.24 -17.32 -1.51
CA GLY A 307 -14.33 -18.78 -1.56
C GLY A 307 -13.07 -19.51 -1.05
N VAL A 308 -12.29 -18.90 -0.16
CA VAL A 308 -11.14 -19.55 0.50
C VAL A 308 -11.57 -20.54 1.56
N ASP A 309 -10.67 -21.43 2.00
CA ASP A 309 -10.99 -22.47 2.97
C ASP A 309 -10.89 -21.95 4.43
N VAL A 310 -10.00 -20.98 4.68
CA VAL A 310 -9.78 -20.42 6.02
C VAL A 310 -9.39 -18.94 5.95
N TYR A 311 -9.81 -18.18 6.96
CA TYR A 311 -9.40 -16.80 7.20
C TYR A 311 -8.66 -16.67 8.53
N LEU A 312 -7.44 -16.12 8.51
CA LEU A 312 -6.63 -15.81 9.68
C LEU A 312 -6.55 -14.30 9.88
N THR A 313 -6.89 -13.82 11.09
CA THR A 313 -6.80 -12.43 11.49
C THR A 313 -6.81 -12.28 13.02
N SER A 314 -7.06 -11.09 13.54
CA SER A 314 -7.09 -10.77 14.96
C SER A 314 -8.33 -9.99 15.35
N ASP A 315 -8.53 -9.80 16.68
CA ASP A 315 -9.55 -8.96 17.30
C ASP A 315 -10.99 -9.32 16.94
N LEU A 316 -11.23 -10.59 16.64
CA LEU A 316 -12.55 -11.06 16.26
C LEU A 316 -13.50 -11.15 17.45
N ARG A 317 -14.73 -10.67 17.24
CA ARG A 317 -15.80 -10.70 18.23
C ARG A 317 -16.77 -11.85 17.97
N HIS A 318 -17.49 -12.28 19.03
CA HIS A 318 -18.39 -13.43 18.99
C HIS A 318 -19.42 -13.33 17.85
N HIS A 319 -20.23 -12.27 17.79
CA HIS A 319 -21.31 -12.18 16.82
C HIS A 319 -20.83 -12.11 15.36
N PRO A 320 -19.83 -11.30 14.98
CA PRO A 320 -19.31 -11.33 13.61
C PRO A 320 -18.85 -12.70 13.14
N VAL A 321 -18.17 -13.47 14.02
CA VAL A 321 -17.72 -14.83 13.68
C VAL A 321 -18.91 -15.80 13.56
N ASP A 322 -19.86 -15.78 14.50
CA ASP A 322 -21.05 -16.63 14.46
C ASP A 322 -21.89 -16.37 13.20
N GLU A 323 -22.12 -15.11 12.86
CA GLU A 323 -22.87 -14.71 11.66
C GLU A 323 -22.13 -15.10 10.37
N HIS A 324 -20.80 -14.93 10.34
CA HIS A 324 -19.96 -15.32 9.22
C HIS A 324 -20.06 -16.82 8.94
N LEU A 325 -19.91 -17.66 9.96
CA LEU A 325 -20.00 -19.13 9.82
C LEU A 325 -21.41 -19.57 9.42
N ARG A 326 -22.47 -19.01 10.03
CA ARG A 326 -23.87 -19.31 9.69
C ARG A 326 -24.22 -18.90 8.27
N SER A 327 -23.55 -17.89 7.72
CA SER A 327 -23.72 -17.42 6.36
C SER A 327 -22.91 -18.22 5.35
N GLY A 328 -22.30 -19.35 5.75
CA GLY A 328 -21.48 -20.20 4.89
C GLY A 328 -20.09 -19.65 4.61
N GLY A 329 -19.57 -18.79 5.46
CA GLY A 329 -18.18 -18.32 5.40
C GLY A 329 -17.18 -19.43 5.73
N PRO A 330 -15.91 -19.29 5.31
CA PRO A 330 -14.85 -20.22 5.61
C PRO A 330 -14.56 -20.30 7.12
N ALA A 331 -13.79 -21.32 7.52
CA ALA A 331 -13.25 -21.39 8.87
C ALA A 331 -12.45 -20.13 9.24
N VAL A 332 -12.38 -19.79 10.53
CA VAL A 332 -11.68 -18.60 11.01
C VAL A 332 -10.65 -18.98 12.07
N ILE A 333 -9.46 -18.38 11.96
CA ILE A 333 -8.41 -18.44 12.97
C ILE A 333 -8.17 -17.01 13.50
N ASP A 334 -8.31 -16.86 14.81
CA ASP A 334 -8.12 -15.60 15.52
C ASP A 334 -6.90 -15.70 16.42
N VAL A 335 -5.94 -14.79 16.23
CA VAL A 335 -4.67 -14.74 16.96
C VAL A 335 -4.53 -13.40 17.68
N ALA A 336 -3.50 -13.24 18.52
CA ALA A 336 -3.22 -11.94 19.12
C ALA A 336 -2.82 -10.92 18.03
N HIS A 337 -3.35 -9.72 18.12
CA HIS A 337 -3.09 -8.61 17.19
C HIS A 337 -1.58 -8.42 16.98
N TRP A 338 -0.86 -8.12 18.07
CA TRP A 338 0.59 -7.97 18.06
C TRP A 338 1.33 -9.13 17.39
N ALA A 339 0.95 -10.38 17.69
CA ALA A 339 1.62 -11.55 17.15
C ALA A 339 1.43 -11.72 15.64
N SER A 340 0.28 -11.29 15.10
CA SER A 340 -0.01 -11.33 13.66
C SER A 340 0.80 -10.32 12.86
N GLU A 341 1.23 -9.23 13.47
CA GLU A 341 1.98 -8.13 12.84
C GLU A 341 3.49 -8.20 13.12
N TYR A 342 3.90 -8.88 14.19
CA TYR A 342 5.31 -8.98 14.57
C TYR A 342 6.24 -9.47 13.45
N PRO A 343 5.86 -10.41 12.56
CA PRO A 343 6.68 -10.82 11.43
C PRO A 343 7.09 -9.66 10.50
N TRP A 344 6.28 -8.59 10.42
CA TRP A 344 6.59 -7.41 9.63
C TRP A 344 7.86 -6.69 10.12
N CYS A 345 8.15 -6.70 11.41
CA CYS A 345 9.34 -6.06 11.95
C CYS A 345 10.62 -6.58 11.28
N GLU A 346 10.71 -7.89 11.06
CA GLU A 346 11.84 -8.52 10.39
C GLU A 346 11.87 -8.21 8.89
N GLN A 347 10.70 -8.14 8.24
CA GLN A 347 10.57 -7.74 6.83
C GLN A 347 11.06 -6.29 6.65
N ALA A 348 10.58 -5.35 7.48
CA ALA A 348 10.97 -3.95 7.42
C ALA A 348 12.48 -3.78 7.68
N ARG A 349 13.03 -4.53 8.66
CA ARG A 349 14.46 -4.60 8.93
C ARG A 349 15.25 -5.03 7.69
N SER A 350 14.84 -6.13 7.08
CA SER A 350 15.51 -6.71 5.91
C SER A 350 15.51 -5.75 4.72
N ILE A 351 14.43 -5.00 4.51
CA ILE A 351 14.31 -4.01 3.42
C ILE A 351 15.34 -2.87 3.62
N VAL A 352 15.43 -2.34 4.84
CA VAL A 352 16.37 -1.25 5.13
C VAL A 352 17.81 -1.74 5.15
N ASP A 353 18.07 -2.93 5.70
CA ASP A 353 19.40 -3.54 5.72
C ASP A 353 19.92 -3.80 4.30
N ALA A 354 19.06 -4.19 3.36
CA ALA A 354 19.45 -4.35 1.96
C ALA A 354 20.05 -3.07 1.33
N ALA A 355 19.65 -1.90 1.83
CA ALA A 355 20.18 -0.62 1.37
C ALA A 355 21.47 -0.18 2.10
N PHE A 356 21.64 -0.55 3.38
CA PHE A 356 22.65 0.06 4.24
C PHE A 356 23.59 -0.92 4.96
N ALA A 357 23.41 -2.25 4.87
CA ALA A 357 24.21 -3.23 5.58
C ALA A 357 25.74 -3.13 5.32
N GLU A 358 26.14 -2.64 4.14
CA GLU A 358 27.54 -2.43 3.76
C GLU A 358 28.16 -1.15 4.39
N THR A 359 27.33 -0.34 5.07
CA THR A 359 27.78 0.91 5.70
C THR A 359 28.53 0.63 7.01
N ALA A 360 29.71 1.22 7.17
CA ALA A 360 30.53 1.02 8.35
C ALA A 360 29.80 1.44 9.65
N GLY A 361 29.64 0.48 10.55
CA GLY A 361 28.99 0.68 11.86
C GLY A 361 27.46 0.65 11.80
N TRP A 362 26.85 0.20 10.68
CA TRP A 362 25.43 -0.08 10.60
C TRP A 362 25.06 -1.26 11.51
N GLY A 363 23.93 -1.14 12.19
CA GLY A 363 23.33 -2.20 12.99
C GLY A 363 21.82 -2.04 13.04
N SER A 364 21.13 -3.16 12.99
CA SER A 364 19.68 -3.20 13.10
C SER A 364 19.22 -4.37 13.97
N CYS A 365 18.10 -4.21 14.65
CA CYS A 365 17.47 -5.29 15.41
C CYS A 365 15.96 -5.11 15.46
N VAL A 366 15.27 -6.21 15.71
CA VAL A 366 13.85 -6.20 16.11
C VAL A 366 13.80 -6.19 17.63
N SER A 367 12.91 -5.37 18.20
CA SER A 367 12.67 -5.35 19.65
C SER A 367 12.25 -6.73 20.14
N SER A 368 12.85 -7.15 21.23
CA SER A 368 12.49 -8.40 21.94
C SER A 368 11.33 -8.21 22.92
N THR A 369 10.97 -6.97 23.20
CA THR A 369 9.89 -6.62 24.12
C THR A 369 8.54 -6.96 23.52
N ARG A 370 7.80 -7.86 24.18
CA ARG A 370 6.43 -8.17 23.80
C ARG A 370 5.50 -7.04 24.24
N THR A 371 4.83 -6.41 23.29
CA THR A 371 3.91 -5.29 23.53
C THR A 371 2.44 -5.70 23.51
N ASP A 372 2.14 -7.01 23.33
CA ASP A 372 0.79 -7.55 23.50
C ASP A 372 0.24 -7.15 24.88
N PRO A 373 -0.89 -6.43 24.96
CA PRO A 373 -1.42 -5.94 26.24
C PRO A 373 -1.94 -7.06 27.16
N TRP A 374 -2.19 -8.26 26.62
CA TRP A 374 -2.73 -9.38 27.38
C TRP A 374 -1.59 -10.18 28.02
N THR A 375 -1.52 -10.15 29.35
CA THR A 375 -0.40 -10.70 30.10
C THR A 375 -0.66 -12.09 30.66
N LEU A 376 -1.94 -12.49 30.80
CA LEU A 376 -2.35 -13.75 31.39
C LEU A 376 -3.52 -14.37 30.63
N GLY A 377 -3.36 -15.61 30.18
CA GLY A 377 -4.41 -16.47 29.65
C GLY A 377 -4.55 -17.74 30.51
N ALA A 378 -5.75 -18.05 30.97
CA ALA A 378 -5.99 -19.33 31.67
C ALA A 378 -6.15 -20.44 30.61
N ALA A 379 -5.34 -21.50 30.70
CA ALA A 379 -5.52 -22.67 29.88
C ALA A 379 -6.88 -23.33 30.20
N THR A 380 -7.75 -23.47 29.20
CA THR A 380 -8.89 -24.39 29.33
C THR A 380 -8.33 -25.80 29.31
N THR A 381 -8.40 -26.51 30.43
CA THR A 381 -8.23 -27.96 30.41
C THR A 381 -9.30 -28.52 29.50
N ALA A 382 -8.90 -29.16 28.39
CA ALA A 382 -9.83 -29.92 27.58
C ALA A 382 -10.49 -30.95 28.53
N SER A 383 -11.79 -30.79 28.74
CA SER A 383 -12.60 -31.89 29.25
C SER A 383 -12.76 -32.89 28.12
N ASP A 384 -12.25 -34.08 28.30
CA ASP A 384 -12.38 -35.24 27.44
C ASP A 384 -13.80 -35.46 26.92
#